data_e0b128bdf873e3c8a85501d2b78ba460
#
_entry.id   e0b128bdf873e3c8a85501d2b78ba460
#
_cell.length_a   1.000
_cell.length_b   1.000
_cell.length_c   1.000
_cell.angle_alpha   90.00
_cell.angle_beta   90.00
_cell.angle_gamma   90.00
#
_symmetry.space_group_name_H-M   'P 1'
#
loop_
_entity.id
_entity.type
_entity.pdbx_description
1 polymer ?
#
loop_
_entity_poly.entity_id
_entity_poly.type
_entity_poly.pdbx_seq_one_letter_code
_entity_poly.pdbx_strand_id
1 'polypeptide(L)'
;TQEEMDNFSIETLMYEPYFTFEHKNTSDLFLEMKKSSISLAIVLDEYGTTAGLITLEDLLEEIVGEIRDEYDTDEVDDITKISDREYLVLGSANLEDVSNELGLNLKSDDYDTVGGYCLEQLDHLPERNEIILTDDNVLLRIDSLDKNRIEKVYIKIPQPS
;
A
#
# COMPACT_ATOMS: atom_id res chain seq x y z
N THR A 1 7.25 -24.38 36.94
CA THR A 1 7.53 -25.78 37.28
C THR A 1 7.81 -26.57 36.00
N GLN A 2 8.51 -27.69 36.12
CA GLN A 2 8.93 -28.52 34.98
C GLN A 2 7.71 -29.07 34.19
N GLU A 3 6.58 -29.24 34.84
CA GLU A 3 5.30 -29.63 34.21
C GLU A 3 4.68 -28.53 33.33
N GLU A 4 4.98 -27.26 33.63
CA GLU A 4 4.53 -26.13 32.77
C GLU A 4 5.41 -25.99 31.53
N MET A 5 6.65 -26.45 31.57
CA MET A 5 7.57 -26.44 30.43
C MET A 5 7.30 -27.61 29.46
N ASP A 6 6.83 -28.76 29.95
CA ASP A 6 6.55 -29.93 29.12
C ASP A 6 5.24 -29.82 28.32
N ASN A 7 4.36 -28.86 28.68
CA ASN A 7 3.14 -28.56 27.93
C ASN A 7 3.31 -27.40 26.94
N PHE A 8 4.54 -26.89 26.79
CA PHE A 8 4.83 -25.82 25.84
C PHE A 8 5.10 -26.41 24.47
N SER A 9 4.03 -26.65 23.74
CA SER A 9 4.14 -27.09 22.34
C SER A 9 4.29 -25.86 21.45
N ILE A 10 5.24 -25.92 20.51
CA ILE A 10 5.39 -24.90 19.45
C ILE A 10 4.07 -24.73 18.70
N GLU A 11 3.28 -25.78 18.57
CA GLU A 11 1.97 -25.79 17.93
C GLU A 11 0.95 -24.86 18.61
N THR A 12 1.04 -24.66 19.92
CA THR A 12 0.17 -23.74 20.67
C THR A 12 0.53 -22.28 20.49
N LEU A 13 1.75 -21.99 20.01
CA LEU A 13 2.23 -20.63 19.72
C LEU A 13 2.09 -20.26 18.25
N MET A 14 1.81 -21.22 17.39
CA MET A 14 1.62 -20.97 15.97
C MET A 14 0.22 -20.43 15.72
N TYR A 15 0.14 -19.29 15.06
CA TYR A 15 -1.12 -18.82 14.47
C TYR A 15 -1.56 -19.82 13.40
N GLU A 16 -2.86 -20.00 13.23
CA GLU A 16 -3.38 -20.78 12.10
C GLU A 16 -2.83 -20.23 10.79
N PRO A 17 -2.21 -21.06 9.94
CA PRO A 17 -1.66 -20.59 8.68
C PRO A 17 -2.79 -20.17 7.73
N TYR A 18 -2.61 -19.04 7.09
CA TYR A 18 -3.49 -18.60 6.02
C TYR A 18 -2.95 -19.11 4.69
N PHE A 19 -3.81 -19.84 3.95
CA PHE A 19 -3.47 -20.42 2.66
C PHE A 19 -4.12 -19.65 1.52
N THR A 20 -3.38 -19.48 0.44
CA THR A 20 -3.87 -18.95 -0.83
C THR A 20 -3.35 -19.79 -1.99
N PHE A 21 -3.78 -19.49 -3.21
CA PHE A 21 -3.40 -20.23 -4.41
C PHE A 21 -2.61 -19.33 -5.37
N GLU A 22 -1.71 -19.94 -6.17
CA GLU A 22 -0.87 -19.23 -7.16
C GLU A 22 -1.67 -18.34 -8.12
N HIS A 23 -2.89 -18.75 -8.47
CA HIS A 23 -3.74 -18.05 -9.41
C HIS A 23 -4.64 -16.99 -8.77
N LYS A 24 -4.57 -16.80 -7.45
CA LYS A 24 -5.28 -15.74 -6.76
C LYS A 24 -4.80 -14.39 -7.25
N ASN A 25 -5.75 -13.52 -7.59
CA ASN A 25 -5.43 -12.15 -7.98
C ASN A 25 -4.73 -11.42 -6.82
N THR A 26 -3.59 -10.78 -7.10
CA THR A 26 -2.74 -10.10 -6.11
C THR A 26 -3.53 -9.05 -5.32
N SER A 27 -4.36 -8.30 -6.00
CA SER A 27 -5.16 -7.23 -5.39
C SER A 27 -6.25 -7.76 -4.48
N ASP A 28 -6.93 -8.83 -4.89
CA ASP A 28 -7.95 -9.48 -4.06
C ASP A 28 -7.33 -10.10 -2.81
N LEU A 29 -6.16 -10.72 -2.97
CA LEU A 29 -5.40 -11.28 -1.84
C LEU A 29 -4.97 -10.18 -0.86
N PHE A 30 -4.47 -9.05 -1.36
CA PHE A 30 -4.10 -7.91 -0.53
C PHE A 30 -5.29 -7.42 0.31
N LEU A 31 -6.45 -7.25 -0.29
CA LEU A 31 -7.66 -6.82 0.42
C LEU A 31 -8.12 -7.83 1.47
N GLU A 32 -8.09 -9.12 1.14
CA GLU A 32 -8.44 -10.19 2.09
C GLU A 32 -7.49 -10.21 3.30
N MET A 33 -6.18 -10.13 3.05
CA MET A 33 -5.17 -10.13 4.10
C MET A 33 -5.27 -8.88 4.97
N LYS A 34 -5.45 -7.71 4.37
CA LYS A 34 -5.66 -6.44 5.09
C LYS A 34 -6.91 -6.51 5.97
N LYS A 35 -8.03 -6.96 5.43
CA LYS A 35 -9.31 -7.08 6.14
C LYS A 35 -9.25 -8.05 7.33
N SER A 36 -8.51 -9.14 7.19
CA SER A 36 -8.36 -10.19 8.18
C SER A 36 -7.17 -9.98 9.11
N SER A 37 -6.42 -8.88 8.96
CA SER A 37 -5.19 -8.56 9.71
C SER A 37 -4.12 -9.67 9.61
N ILE A 38 -4.00 -10.28 8.43
CA ILE A 38 -3.04 -11.33 8.12
C ILE A 38 -1.83 -10.71 7.43
N SER A 39 -0.63 -10.99 7.92
CA SER A 39 0.62 -10.45 7.37
C SER A 39 1.40 -11.43 6.50
N LEU A 40 1.12 -12.72 6.60
CA LEU A 40 1.82 -13.79 5.87
C LEU A 40 0.82 -14.83 5.36
N ALA A 41 0.94 -15.22 4.10
CA ALA A 41 0.17 -16.30 3.50
C ALA A 41 1.08 -17.38 2.89
N ILE A 42 0.65 -18.63 2.98
CA ILE A 42 1.30 -19.76 2.32
C ILE A 42 0.63 -19.95 0.96
N VAL A 43 1.44 -19.92 -0.09
CA VAL A 43 0.95 -20.07 -1.47
C VAL A 43 0.99 -21.56 -1.85
N LEU A 44 -0.14 -22.09 -2.28
CA LEU A 44 -0.30 -23.47 -2.75
C LEU A 44 -0.38 -23.49 -4.28
N ASP A 45 0.22 -24.52 -4.87
CA ASP A 45 0.06 -24.82 -6.29
C ASP A 45 -1.25 -25.59 -6.58
N GLU A 46 -1.47 -25.95 -7.83
CA GLU A 46 -2.66 -26.69 -8.28
C GLU A 46 -2.82 -28.07 -7.68
N TYR A 47 -1.75 -28.63 -7.11
CA TYR A 47 -1.74 -29.94 -6.43
C TYR A 47 -1.88 -29.81 -4.91
N GLY A 48 -2.05 -28.61 -4.38
CA GLY A 48 -2.11 -28.38 -2.94
C GLY A 48 -0.75 -28.43 -2.24
N THR A 49 0.34 -28.39 -2.99
CA THR A 49 1.71 -28.36 -2.47
C THR A 49 2.16 -26.92 -2.25
N THR A 50 2.94 -26.67 -1.22
CA THR A 50 3.49 -25.34 -0.93
C THR A 50 4.41 -24.87 -2.05
N ALA A 51 4.01 -23.85 -2.78
CA ALA A 51 4.80 -23.19 -3.81
C ALA A 51 5.71 -22.10 -3.24
N GLY A 52 5.29 -21.43 -2.15
CA GLY A 52 6.05 -20.38 -1.50
C GLY A 52 5.29 -19.67 -0.40
N LEU A 53 5.85 -18.55 0.02
CA LEU A 53 5.27 -17.65 1.01
C LEU A 53 5.11 -16.27 0.38
N ILE A 54 4.09 -15.53 0.80
CA ILE A 54 3.89 -14.15 0.41
C ILE A 54 3.51 -13.32 1.65
N THR A 55 4.10 -12.14 1.77
CA THR A 55 3.80 -11.20 2.85
C THR A 55 2.88 -10.09 2.36
N LEU A 56 2.19 -9.43 3.29
CA LEU A 56 1.40 -8.24 2.97
C LEU A 56 2.27 -7.13 2.38
N GLU A 57 3.51 -7.00 2.85
CA GLU A 57 4.50 -6.05 2.32
C GLU A 57 4.87 -6.34 0.87
N ASP A 58 5.07 -7.61 0.50
CA ASP A 58 5.34 -8.03 -0.89
C ASP A 58 4.19 -7.66 -1.83
N LEU A 59 2.95 -7.86 -1.38
CA LEU A 59 1.75 -7.48 -2.13
C LEU A 59 1.63 -5.96 -2.26
N LEU A 60 1.93 -5.23 -1.21
CA LEU A 60 1.92 -3.76 -1.23
C LEU A 60 2.94 -3.23 -2.23
N GLU A 61 4.16 -3.77 -2.23
CA GLU A 61 5.21 -3.40 -3.18
C GLU A 61 4.79 -3.66 -4.63
N GLU A 62 4.13 -4.77 -4.90
CA GLU A 62 3.59 -5.08 -6.24
C GLU A 62 2.51 -4.08 -6.69
N ILE A 63 1.68 -3.60 -5.77
CA ILE A 63 0.58 -2.66 -6.08
C ILE A 63 1.08 -1.22 -6.20
N VAL A 64 1.96 -0.78 -5.29
CA VAL A 64 2.43 0.61 -5.20
C VAL A 64 3.73 0.82 -5.99
N GLY A 65 4.56 -0.20 -6.11
CA GLY A 65 5.87 -0.15 -6.71
C GLY A 65 7.00 -0.03 -5.70
N GLU A 66 8.22 -0.20 -6.19
CA GLU A 66 9.41 -0.05 -5.36
C GLU A 66 9.50 1.39 -4.84
N ILE A 67 9.74 1.50 -3.54
CA ILE A 67 10.11 2.78 -2.94
C ILE A 67 11.45 3.18 -3.53
N ARG A 68 11.51 4.33 -4.19
CA ARG A 68 12.76 4.82 -4.76
C ARG A 68 13.76 5.12 -3.66
N ASP A 69 14.99 4.61 -3.84
CA ASP A 69 16.13 5.02 -3.04
C ASP A 69 16.47 6.48 -3.37
N GLU A 70 16.90 7.26 -2.36
CA GLU A 70 17.35 8.66 -2.52
C GLU A 70 18.45 8.86 -3.57
N TYR A 71 19.07 7.77 -4.04
CA TYR A 71 20.14 7.74 -5.04
C TYR A 71 19.70 7.38 -6.45
N ASP A 72 18.40 7.10 -6.68
CA ASP A 72 17.89 6.84 -8.03
C ASP A 72 17.77 8.15 -8.82
N THR A 73 18.76 8.36 -9.68
CA THR A 73 18.92 9.58 -10.47
C THR A 73 18.18 9.56 -11.82
N ASP A 74 17.21 8.69 -12.00
CA ASP A 74 16.31 8.79 -13.15
C ASP A 74 15.36 9.97 -12.91
N GLU A 75 15.58 11.04 -13.65
CA GLU A 75 15.00 12.37 -13.55
C GLU A 75 13.47 12.40 -13.83
N VAL A 76 12.69 11.58 -13.16
CA VAL A 76 11.25 11.80 -13.11
C VAL A 76 10.97 12.48 -11.78
N ASP A 77 10.65 13.77 -11.82
CA ASP A 77 10.27 14.51 -10.65
C ASP A 77 9.08 13.80 -9.96
N ASP A 78 9.24 13.43 -8.72
CA ASP A 78 8.17 12.81 -7.92
C ASP A 78 6.95 13.71 -7.81
N ILE A 79 7.16 15.03 -7.87
CA ILE A 79 6.12 16.06 -7.80
C ILE A 79 6.24 16.97 -9.01
N THR A 80 5.17 17.03 -9.81
CA THR A 80 5.05 17.96 -10.94
C THR A 80 3.99 19.01 -10.63
N LYS A 81 4.37 20.27 -10.58
CA LYS A 81 3.44 21.38 -10.40
C LYS A 81 2.66 21.67 -11.68
N ILE A 82 1.32 21.62 -11.61
CA ILE A 82 0.41 21.96 -12.72
C ILE A 82 -0.02 23.42 -12.63
N SER A 83 -0.39 23.85 -11.43
CA SER A 83 -0.76 25.24 -11.11
C SER A 83 -0.39 25.55 -9.66
N ASP A 84 -0.75 26.74 -9.16
CA ASP A 84 -0.38 27.15 -7.78
C ASP A 84 -0.91 26.21 -6.68
N ARG A 85 -1.93 25.41 -6.99
CA ARG A 85 -2.58 24.49 -6.03
C ARG A 85 -2.83 23.10 -6.57
N GLU A 86 -2.35 22.82 -7.75
CA GLU A 86 -2.56 21.57 -8.44
C GLU A 86 -1.23 20.91 -8.76
N TYR A 87 -1.10 19.66 -8.37
CA TYR A 87 0.12 18.88 -8.49
C TYR A 87 -0.19 17.49 -9.02
N LEU A 88 0.73 16.94 -9.77
CA LEU A 88 0.73 15.53 -10.16
C LEU A 88 1.90 14.86 -9.46
N VAL A 89 1.61 13.84 -8.66
CA VAL A 89 2.58 13.17 -7.79
C VAL A 89 2.66 11.69 -8.15
N LEU A 90 3.88 11.14 -8.16
CA LEU A 90 4.04 9.70 -8.36
C LEU A 90 3.49 8.94 -7.14
N GLY A 91 2.81 7.82 -7.38
CA GLY A 91 2.34 6.93 -6.32
C GLY A 91 3.47 6.35 -5.46
N SER A 92 4.66 6.22 -6.03
CA SER A 92 5.88 5.77 -5.34
C SER A 92 6.59 6.86 -4.53
N ALA A 93 6.16 8.13 -4.64
CA ALA A 93 6.75 9.23 -3.89
C ALA A 93 6.58 9.03 -2.37
N ASN A 94 7.60 9.43 -1.61
CA ASN A 94 7.54 9.38 -0.16
C ASN A 94 6.47 10.33 0.38
N LEU A 95 5.59 9.82 1.23
CA LEU A 95 4.45 10.55 1.76
C LEU A 95 4.86 11.76 2.61
N GLU A 96 5.89 11.61 3.45
CA GLU A 96 6.40 12.66 4.32
C GLU A 96 7.04 13.78 3.49
N ASP A 97 7.83 13.44 2.49
CA ASP A 97 8.49 14.40 1.60
C ASP A 97 7.45 15.21 0.83
N VAL A 98 6.44 14.57 0.27
CA VAL A 98 5.34 15.24 -0.43
C VAL A 98 4.55 16.13 0.52
N SER A 99 4.24 15.65 1.73
CA SER A 99 3.54 16.46 2.74
C SER A 99 4.31 17.69 3.12
N ASN A 100 5.62 17.59 3.31
CA ASN A 100 6.49 18.70 3.67
C ASN A 100 6.64 19.71 2.53
N GLU A 101 6.84 19.23 1.31
CA GLU A 101 7.03 20.10 0.14
C GLU A 101 5.76 20.86 -0.24
N LEU A 102 4.59 20.20 -0.15
CA LEU A 102 3.30 20.82 -0.46
C LEU A 102 2.63 21.50 0.73
N GLY A 103 3.22 21.43 1.92
CA GLY A 103 2.63 22.00 3.14
C GLY A 103 1.34 21.30 3.57
N LEU A 104 1.26 20.00 3.36
CA LEU A 104 0.12 19.16 3.69
C LEU A 104 0.35 18.38 4.99
N ASN A 105 -0.71 17.80 5.52
CA ASN A 105 -0.67 16.94 6.69
C ASN A 105 -1.17 15.53 6.35
N LEU A 106 -0.59 14.94 5.32
CA LEU A 106 -0.87 13.56 4.94
C LEU A 106 -0.04 12.62 5.82
N LYS A 107 -0.69 11.79 6.58
CA LYS A 107 -0.04 10.83 7.49
C LYS A 107 -0.66 9.46 7.37
N SER A 108 0.20 8.46 7.45
CA SER A 108 -0.18 7.07 7.58
C SER A 108 0.76 6.39 8.57
N ASP A 109 0.22 5.52 9.41
CA ASP A 109 1.01 4.70 10.31
C ASP A 109 1.53 3.43 9.62
N ASP A 110 0.88 3.04 8.53
CA ASP A 110 1.13 1.77 7.84
C ASP A 110 1.90 1.93 6.52
N TYR A 111 1.88 3.12 5.91
CA TYR A 111 2.40 3.32 4.55
C TYR A 111 3.30 4.56 4.43
N ASP A 112 4.41 4.39 3.72
CA ASP A 112 5.41 5.45 3.51
C ASP A 112 5.27 6.16 2.16
N THR A 113 4.33 5.71 1.30
CA THR A 113 4.14 6.25 -0.04
C THR A 113 2.78 6.91 -0.23
N VAL A 114 2.69 7.83 -1.20
CA VAL A 114 1.43 8.47 -1.59
C VAL A 114 0.41 7.44 -2.07
N GLY A 115 0.83 6.49 -2.87
CA GLY A 115 -0.04 5.40 -3.33
C GLY A 115 -0.55 4.53 -2.18
N GLY A 116 0.31 4.21 -1.22
CA GLY A 116 -0.07 3.49 0.00
C GLY A 116 -1.08 4.24 0.84
N TYR A 117 -0.88 5.54 1.01
CA TYR A 117 -1.85 6.41 1.67
C TYR A 117 -3.22 6.38 0.99
N CYS A 118 -3.26 6.47 -0.34
CA CYS A 118 -4.51 6.37 -1.09
C CYS A 118 -5.20 5.01 -0.88
N LEU A 119 -4.45 3.91 -0.87
CA LEU A 119 -5.00 2.58 -0.59
C LEU A 119 -5.59 2.47 0.83
N GLU A 120 -4.95 3.10 1.81
CA GLU A 120 -5.46 3.14 3.18
C GLU A 120 -6.82 3.85 3.28
N GLN A 121 -7.00 4.91 2.50
CA GLN A 121 -8.25 5.69 2.48
C GLN A 121 -9.38 5.00 1.69
N LEU A 122 -9.05 4.05 0.82
CA LEU A 122 -10.03 3.33 0.01
C LEU A 122 -10.37 1.97 0.65
N ASP A 123 -11.65 1.61 0.65
CA ASP A 123 -12.14 0.31 1.14
C ASP A 123 -12.16 -0.77 0.03
N HIS A 124 -11.67 -0.43 -1.14
CA HIS A 124 -11.71 -1.27 -2.33
C HIS A 124 -10.48 -1.02 -3.21
N LEU A 125 -10.38 -1.77 -4.31
CA LEU A 125 -9.32 -1.57 -5.29
C LEU A 125 -9.37 -0.17 -5.90
N PRO A 126 -8.22 0.49 -6.07
CA PRO A 126 -8.19 1.81 -6.68
C PRO A 126 -8.67 1.75 -8.13
N GLU A 127 -9.55 2.67 -8.48
CA GLU A 127 -10.02 2.88 -9.83
C GLU A 127 -9.56 4.26 -10.35
N ARG A 128 -9.38 4.35 -11.65
CA ARG A 128 -9.01 5.63 -12.28
C ARG A 128 -10.08 6.68 -12.06
N ASN A 129 -9.66 7.90 -11.77
CA ASN A 129 -10.51 9.07 -11.46
C ASN A 129 -11.25 8.99 -10.11
N GLU A 130 -10.94 8.01 -9.29
CA GLU A 130 -11.48 7.93 -7.95
C GLU A 130 -10.92 9.05 -7.08
N ILE A 131 -11.78 9.66 -6.26
CA ILE A 131 -11.47 10.85 -5.48
C ILE A 131 -11.43 10.50 -4.00
N ILE A 132 -10.39 10.97 -3.32
CA ILE A 132 -10.23 10.95 -1.88
C ILE A 132 -10.23 12.40 -1.40
N LEU A 133 -11.05 12.71 -0.41
CA LEU A 133 -11.06 14.01 0.23
C LEU A 133 -10.59 13.85 1.67
N THR A 134 -9.53 14.58 2.04
CA THR A 134 -9.00 14.56 3.40
C THR A 134 -9.79 15.47 4.34
N ASP A 135 -9.56 15.33 5.65
CA ASP A 135 -10.18 16.19 6.66
C ASP A 135 -9.83 17.69 6.48
N ASP A 136 -8.65 17.97 5.92
CA ASP A 136 -8.19 19.31 5.57
C ASP A 136 -8.71 19.81 4.21
N ASN A 137 -9.66 19.11 3.61
CA ASN A 137 -10.22 19.40 2.29
C ASN A 137 -9.20 19.33 1.14
N VAL A 138 -8.13 18.59 1.29
CA VAL A 138 -7.21 18.28 0.19
C VAL A 138 -7.84 17.20 -0.67
N LEU A 139 -7.94 17.45 -1.97
CA LEU A 139 -8.48 16.49 -2.93
C LEU A 139 -7.34 15.69 -3.56
N LEU A 140 -7.41 14.36 -3.45
CA LEU A 140 -6.54 13.45 -4.18
C LEU A 140 -7.39 12.67 -5.19
N ARG A 141 -6.92 12.59 -6.43
CA ARG A 141 -7.57 11.81 -7.48
C ARG A 141 -6.59 10.81 -8.06
N ILE A 142 -7.00 9.57 -8.20
CA ILE A 142 -6.22 8.54 -8.88
C ILE A 142 -6.17 8.89 -10.37
N ASP A 143 -5.03 9.38 -10.84
CA ASP A 143 -4.86 9.87 -12.21
C ASP A 143 -4.54 8.73 -13.17
N SER A 144 -3.60 7.89 -12.83
CA SER A 144 -3.25 6.72 -13.63
C SER A 144 -2.90 5.50 -12.80
N LEU A 145 -3.17 4.34 -13.38
CA LEU A 145 -2.86 3.03 -12.84
C LEU A 145 -2.01 2.26 -13.85
N ASP A 146 -0.98 1.60 -13.38
CA ASP A 146 -0.25 0.59 -14.12
C ASP A 146 -0.63 -0.78 -13.55
N LYS A 147 -1.50 -1.51 -14.27
CA LYS A 147 -2.20 -2.70 -13.77
C LYS A 147 -3.01 -2.34 -12.52
N ASN A 148 -2.64 -2.86 -11.35
CA ASN A 148 -3.29 -2.56 -10.06
C ASN A 148 -2.49 -1.56 -9.21
N ARG A 149 -1.41 -1.00 -9.77
CA ARG A 149 -0.52 -0.05 -9.10
C ARG A 149 -0.95 1.37 -9.37
N ILE A 150 -1.07 2.16 -8.32
CA ILE A 150 -1.27 3.61 -8.45
C ILE A 150 0.03 4.23 -8.96
N GLU A 151 0.01 4.68 -10.21
CA GLU A 151 1.16 5.29 -10.86
C GLU A 151 1.27 6.78 -10.56
N LYS A 152 0.16 7.51 -10.72
CA LYS A 152 0.09 8.95 -10.50
C LYS A 152 -1.15 9.34 -9.74
N VAL A 153 -1.00 10.33 -8.86
CA VAL A 153 -2.07 10.93 -8.08
C VAL A 153 -2.11 12.44 -8.35
N TYR A 154 -3.26 12.93 -8.76
CA TYR A 154 -3.51 14.37 -8.85
C TYR A 154 -3.90 14.89 -7.47
N ILE A 155 -3.24 15.96 -7.02
CA ILE A 155 -3.51 16.61 -5.73
C ILE A 155 -3.94 18.04 -5.97
N LYS A 156 -5.07 18.41 -5.40
CA LYS A 156 -5.55 19.79 -5.38
C LYS A 156 -5.68 20.28 -3.95
N ILE A 157 -4.97 21.37 -3.68
CA ILE A 157 -4.96 22.01 -2.36
C ILE A 157 -6.08 23.06 -2.30
N PRO A 158 -6.89 23.08 -1.20
CA PRO A 158 -7.97 24.04 -1.09
C PRO A 158 -7.48 25.49 -1.02
N GLN A 159 -8.35 26.42 -1.38
CA GLN A 159 -8.04 27.85 -1.21
C GLN A 159 -7.94 28.19 0.28
N PRO A 160 -6.95 28.99 0.70
CA PRO A 160 -6.95 29.54 2.05
C PRO A 160 -8.18 30.42 2.24
N SER A 161 -8.84 30.20 3.35
CA SER A 161 -10.02 30.98 3.76
C SER A 161 -9.61 32.41 4.08
#